data_2cd5c9771c5448719af01506741435c4
#
_entry.id   2cd5c9771c5448719af01506741435c4
#
_cell.length_a   1.000
_cell.length_b   1.000
_cell.length_c   1.000
_cell.angle_alpha   90.00
_cell.angle_beta   90.00
_cell.angle_gamma   90.00
#
_symmetry.space_group_name_H-M   'P 1'
#
loop_
_entity.id
_entity.type
_entity.pdbx_description
1 polymer ?
#
loop_
_entity_poly.entity_id
_entity_poly.type
_entity_poly.pdbx_seq_one_letter_code
_entity_poly.pdbx_strand_id
1 'polypeptide(L)'
;MPSTPLQPPQGIATGRVLVLGALVLAGLWFWSAPWLAPLRLLVVLVHETGHALAALLFGGRVERILVGADESGQCLSLLPAGWLPQIAVYSAGYVGSAISGALQLVLAFRFRLHRGVLYAMGVWATAMGVIYAGNAFTLAYCLGMGAVLLVLARVLPGSAVRGLVTVIAVFTGLYALFDLRDDLWGPGGGGPSDAVLLAAQTHVPAVIWALLWSAASVALLALAGSVSLRRGAEEPERESVRPAVASGMPRTRPNP
;
A
#
# COMPACT_ATOMS: atom_id res chain seq x y z
N MET A 1 -45.56 -10.04 12.54
CA MET A 1 -44.13 -10.08 12.19
C MET A 1 -43.42 -8.97 12.98
N PRO A 2 -42.49 -9.30 13.87
CA PRO A 2 -41.76 -8.25 14.60
C PRO A 2 -40.84 -7.51 13.61
N SER A 3 -40.97 -6.20 13.53
CA SER A 3 -40.10 -5.31 12.75
C SER A 3 -38.71 -5.31 13.38
N THR A 4 -37.73 -5.85 12.67
CA THR A 4 -36.31 -5.76 13.03
C THR A 4 -35.93 -4.28 13.07
N PRO A 5 -35.40 -3.74 14.18
CA PRO A 5 -34.96 -2.35 14.21
C PRO A 5 -33.84 -2.13 13.20
N LEU A 6 -33.97 -1.11 12.39
CA LEU A 6 -32.90 -0.66 11.50
C LEU A 6 -31.68 -0.29 12.37
N GLN A 7 -30.60 -1.05 12.22
CA GLN A 7 -29.34 -0.72 12.91
C GLN A 7 -28.83 0.64 12.41
N PRO A 8 -28.39 1.53 13.31
CA PRO A 8 -27.84 2.81 12.91
C PRO A 8 -26.60 2.61 12.05
N PRO A 9 -26.31 3.53 11.10
CA PRO A 9 -25.15 3.43 10.23
C PRO A 9 -23.88 3.35 11.10
N GLN A 10 -23.09 2.29 10.86
CA GLN A 10 -21.88 2.03 11.63
C GLN A 10 -20.87 3.17 11.42
N GLY A 11 -20.57 3.90 12.49
CA GLY A 11 -19.65 5.05 12.46
C GLY A 11 -18.22 4.63 12.06
N ILE A 12 -17.55 5.52 11.35
CA ILE A 12 -16.12 5.40 11.06
C ILE A 12 -15.33 5.47 12.37
N ALA A 13 -14.36 4.59 12.57
CA ALA A 13 -13.52 4.60 13.77
C ALA A 13 -12.59 5.83 13.76
N THR A 14 -12.98 6.90 14.42
CA THR A 14 -12.29 8.21 14.45
C THR A 14 -10.78 8.09 14.70
N GLY A 15 -10.36 7.23 15.63
CA GLY A 15 -8.94 7.04 15.92
C GLY A 15 -8.12 6.54 14.71
N ARG A 16 -8.70 5.69 13.86
CA ARG A 16 -8.01 5.20 12.66
C ARG A 16 -7.90 6.28 11.59
N VAL A 17 -8.92 7.12 11.45
CA VAL A 17 -8.89 8.29 10.55
C VAL A 17 -7.79 9.25 10.98
N LEU A 18 -7.68 9.53 12.27
CA LEU A 18 -6.63 10.38 12.83
C LEU A 18 -5.24 9.80 12.56
N VAL A 19 -5.04 8.49 12.74
CA VAL A 19 -3.76 7.82 12.45
C VAL A 19 -3.42 7.94 10.96
N LEU A 20 -4.36 7.65 10.07
CA LEU A 20 -4.12 7.78 8.63
C LEU A 20 -3.83 9.23 8.24
N GLY A 21 -4.58 10.19 8.75
CA GLY A 21 -4.32 11.62 8.53
C GLY A 21 -2.95 12.05 9.03
N ALA A 22 -2.56 11.62 10.23
CA ALA A 22 -1.24 11.88 10.79
C ALA A 22 -0.11 11.26 9.93
N LEU A 23 -0.30 10.05 9.40
CA LEU A 23 0.67 9.41 8.51
C LEU A 23 0.81 10.18 7.19
N VAL A 24 -0.29 10.68 6.62
CA VAL A 24 -0.26 11.52 5.42
C VAL A 24 0.53 12.80 5.69
N LEU A 25 0.21 13.51 6.77
CA LEU A 25 0.92 14.74 7.15
C LEU A 25 2.40 14.48 7.46
N ALA A 26 2.70 13.41 8.19
CA ALA A 26 4.07 13.01 8.46
C ALA A 26 4.82 12.65 7.15
N GLY A 27 4.16 11.95 6.22
CA GLY A 27 4.69 11.67 4.91
C GLY A 27 5.04 12.94 4.14
N LEU A 28 4.11 13.88 4.06
CA LEU A 28 4.34 15.16 3.35
C LEU A 28 5.50 15.98 3.97
N TRP A 29 5.67 15.90 5.29
CA TRP A 29 6.71 16.65 5.99
C TRP A 29 8.08 15.96 5.97
N PHE A 30 8.10 14.64 6.22
CA PHE A 30 9.34 13.88 6.40
C PHE A 30 9.75 13.06 5.17
N TRP A 31 9.04 13.17 4.04
CA TRP A 31 9.32 12.35 2.86
C TRP A 31 10.79 12.37 2.45
N SER A 32 11.42 13.54 2.44
CA SER A 32 12.82 13.72 2.05
C SER A 32 13.83 13.38 3.16
N ALA A 33 13.39 12.86 4.33
CA ALA A 33 14.30 12.52 5.42
C ALA A 33 15.16 11.29 5.05
N PRO A 34 16.50 11.33 5.28
CA PRO A 34 17.40 10.25 4.86
C PRO A 34 17.06 8.87 5.43
N TRP A 35 16.49 8.81 6.64
CA TRP A 35 16.09 7.56 7.28
C TRP A 35 14.88 6.88 6.62
N LEU A 36 14.13 7.60 5.77
CA LEU A 36 13.04 7.05 4.95
C LEU A 36 13.53 6.49 3.61
N ALA A 37 14.80 6.66 3.23
CA ALA A 37 15.32 6.16 1.96
C ALA A 37 14.99 4.67 1.69
N PRO A 38 15.10 3.73 2.65
CA PRO A 38 14.72 2.35 2.38
C PRO A 38 13.23 2.19 2.02
N LEU A 39 12.35 3.00 2.62
CA LEU A 39 10.92 2.98 2.29
C LEU A 39 10.66 3.64 0.94
N ARG A 40 11.33 4.77 0.63
CA ARG A 40 11.19 5.43 -0.68
C ARG A 40 11.62 4.52 -1.82
N LEU A 41 12.75 3.83 -1.69
CA LEU A 41 13.21 2.85 -2.67
C LEU A 41 12.20 1.70 -2.87
N LEU A 42 11.53 1.26 -1.79
CA LEU A 42 10.46 0.26 -1.89
C LEU A 42 9.26 0.81 -2.67
N VAL A 43 8.90 2.06 -2.44
CA VAL A 43 7.81 2.75 -3.15
C VAL A 43 8.15 2.94 -4.63
N VAL A 44 9.40 3.34 -4.93
CA VAL A 44 9.92 3.43 -6.31
C VAL A 44 9.85 2.05 -6.98
N LEU A 45 10.29 0.97 -6.32
CA LEU A 45 10.20 -0.37 -6.88
C LEU A 45 8.76 -0.79 -7.20
N VAL A 46 7.77 -0.41 -6.36
CA VAL A 46 6.34 -0.65 -6.66
C VAL A 46 5.91 0.15 -7.88
N HIS A 47 6.34 1.40 -8.00
CA HIS A 47 6.07 2.26 -9.13
C HIS A 47 6.61 1.65 -10.44
N GLU A 48 7.88 1.25 -10.47
CA GLU A 48 8.48 0.60 -11.65
C GLU A 48 7.80 -0.72 -12.00
N THR A 49 7.32 -1.46 -10.99
CA THR A 49 6.51 -2.66 -11.21
C THR A 49 5.17 -2.31 -11.88
N GLY A 50 4.59 -1.16 -11.59
CA GLY A 50 3.39 -0.66 -12.26
C GLY A 50 3.60 -0.53 -13.77
N HIS A 51 4.70 0.12 -14.19
CA HIS A 51 5.10 0.22 -15.60
C HIS A 51 5.32 -1.15 -16.22
N ALA A 52 6.04 -2.04 -15.53
CA ALA A 52 6.32 -3.38 -15.98
C ALA A 52 5.04 -4.19 -16.24
N LEU A 53 4.09 -4.15 -15.30
CA LEU A 53 2.79 -4.85 -15.43
C LEU A 53 1.99 -4.30 -16.60
N ALA A 54 1.91 -2.98 -16.75
CA ALA A 54 1.20 -2.38 -17.87
C ALA A 54 1.86 -2.74 -19.20
N ALA A 55 3.19 -2.68 -19.30
CA ALA A 55 3.91 -3.10 -20.50
C ALA A 55 3.56 -4.53 -20.93
N LEU A 56 3.57 -5.47 -19.96
CA LEU A 56 3.20 -6.86 -20.21
C LEU A 56 1.73 -7.02 -20.62
N LEU A 57 0.80 -6.29 -19.96
CA LEU A 57 -0.62 -6.34 -20.29
C LEU A 57 -0.94 -5.85 -21.69
N PHE A 58 -0.17 -4.90 -22.21
CA PHE A 58 -0.30 -4.42 -23.60
C PHE A 58 0.50 -5.24 -24.62
N GLY A 59 1.02 -6.41 -24.23
CA GLY A 59 1.77 -7.30 -25.13
C GLY A 59 3.23 -6.87 -25.38
N GLY A 60 3.74 -5.96 -24.57
CA GLY A 60 5.14 -5.56 -24.55
C GLY A 60 6.02 -6.56 -23.80
N ARG A 61 7.30 -6.20 -23.65
CA ARG A 61 8.29 -7.00 -22.92
C ARG A 61 9.07 -6.09 -21.99
N VAL A 62 9.24 -6.52 -20.73
CA VAL A 62 10.12 -5.87 -19.76
C VAL A 62 11.52 -6.44 -19.91
N GLU A 63 12.50 -5.56 -20.11
CA GLU A 63 13.90 -5.95 -20.20
C GLU A 63 14.57 -5.93 -18.84
N ARG A 64 14.41 -4.84 -18.09
CA ARG A 64 15.00 -4.68 -16.76
C ARG A 64 14.35 -3.54 -15.98
N ILE A 65 14.49 -3.62 -14.67
CA ILE A 65 14.13 -2.55 -13.72
C ILE A 65 15.41 -2.07 -13.06
N LEU A 66 15.57 -0.75 -12.98
CA LEU A 66 16.66 -0.07 -12.29
C LEU A 66 16.07 0.74 -11.15
N VAL A 67 16.70 0.63 -9.99
CA VAL A 67 16.47 1.51 -8.84
C VAL A 67 17.83 2.04 -8.44
N GLY A 68 17.97 3.35 -8.34
CA GLY A 68 19.20 4.03 -7.98
C GLY A 68 19.30 4.31 -6.48
N ALA A 69 20.52 4.44 -5.96
CA ALA A 69 20.75 4.87 -4.58
C ALA A 69 20.29 6.32 -4.31
N ASP A 70 20.12 7.10 -5.38
CA ASP A 70 19.56 8.44 -5.41
C ASP A 70 18.02 8.45 -5.48
N GLU A 71 17.41 7.28 -5.31
CA GLU A 71 15.95 7.08 -5.36
C GLU A 71 15.33 7.26 -6.75
N SER A 72 16.16 7.33 -7.79
CA SER A 72 15.69 7.24 -9.17
C SER A 72 15.18 5.83 -9.48
N GLY A 73 14.15 5.75 -10.34
CA GLY A 73 13.60 4.50 -10.87
C GLY A 73 13.56 4.52 -12.38
N GLN A 74 13.66 3.35 -13.00
CA GLN A 74 13.47 3.19 -14.44
C GLN A 74 13.04 1.76 -14.79
N CYS A 75 11.92 1.62 -15.49
CA CYS A 75 11.49 0.38 -16.12
C CYS A 75 11.78 0.42 -17.61
N LEU A 76 12.77 -0.34 -18.04
CA LEU A 76 13.09 -0.49 -19.48
C LEU A 76 12.20 -1.56 -20.09
N SER A 77 11.31 -1.14 -20.98
CA SER A 77 10.36 -2.02 -21.65
C SER A 77 10.22 -1.69 -23.13
N LEU A 78 9.96 -2.71 -23.93
CA LEU A 78 9.60 -2.59 -25.34
C LEU A 78 8.07 -2.63 -25.44
N LEU A 79 7.48 -1.60 -26.03
CA LEU A 79 6.04 -1.48 -26.18
C LEU A 79 5.63 -1.64 -27.63
N PRO A 80 4.44 -2.18 -27.91
CA PRO A 80 3.82 -2.10 -29.23
C PRO A 80 3.62 -0.64 -29.63
N ALA A 81 3.65 -0.38 -30.93
CA ALA A 81 3.36 0.94 -31.46
C ALA A 81 1.94 1.38 -31.11
N GLY A 82 1.78 2.64 -30.71
CA GLY A 82 0.48 3.23 -30.43
C GLY A 82 0.49 4.15 -29.20
N TRP A 83 -0.41 5.12 -29.20
CA TRP A 83 -0.54 6.09 -28.13
C TRP A 83 -1.14 5.48 -26.84
N LEU A 84 -2.05 4.52 -26.99
CA LEU A 84 -2.74 3.91 -25.84
C LEU A 84 -1.81 3.08 -24.94
N PRO A 85 -0.93 2.17 -25.46
CA PRO A 85 0.08 1.50 -24.64
C PRO A 85 0.99 2.49 -23.90
N GLN A 86 1.40 3.57 -24.57
CA GLN A 86 2.29 4.58 -23.97
C GLN A 86 1.61 5.32 -22.81
N ILE A 87 0.39 5.85 -23.00
CA ILE A 87 -0.37 6.51 -21.92
C ILE A 87 -0.59 5.54 -20.76
N ALA A 88 -0.98 4.29 -21.05
CA ALA A 88 -1.23 3.30 -20.03
C ALA A 88 0.03 2.99 -19.21
N VAL A 89 1.17 2.80 -19.87
CA VAL A 89 2.43 2.47 -19.18
C VAL A 89 2.93 3.65 -18.37
N TYR A 90 3.00 4.87 -18.91
CA TYR A 90 3.44 6.05 -18.13
C TYR A 90 2.52 6.38 -16.96
N SER A 91 1.21 6.10 -17.07
CA SER A 91 0.29 6.30 -15.96
C SER A 91 0.36 5.16 -14.91
N ALA A 92 0.81 3.97 -15.32
CA ALA A 92 0.72 2.77 -14.49
C ALA A 92 1.65 2.78 -13.27
N GLY A 93 2.73 3.53 -13.30
CA GLY A 93 3.59 3.72 -12.13
C GLY A 93 2.81 4.32 -10.96
N TYR A 94 2.22 5.48 -11.16
CA TYR A 94 1.46 6.18 -10.10
C TYR A 94 0.12 5.53 -9.78
N VAL A 95 -0.66 5.19 -10.80
CA VAL A 95 -1.95 4.51 -10.61
C VAL A 95 -1.76 3.13 -10.00
N GLY A 96 -0.76 2.38 -10.45
CA GLY A 96 -0.39 1.07 -9.91
C GLY A 96 0.05 1.14 -8.44
N SER A 97 0.84 2.16 -8.09
CA SER A 97 1.22 2.42 -6.70
C SER A 97 -0.01 2.75 -5.85
N ALA A 98 -0.93 3.58 -6.34
CA ALA A 98 -2.17 3.90 -5.64
C ALA A 98 -3.05 2.66 -5.42
N ILE A 99 -3.23 1.83 -6.45
CA ILE A 99 -3.96 0.56 -6.36
C ILE A 99 -3.27 -0.40 -5.37
N SER A 100 -1.93 -0.52 -5.43
CA SER A 100 -1.17 -1.38 -4.53
C SER A 100 -1.33 -0.96 -3.08
N GLY A 101 -1.19 0.33 -2.77
CA GLY A 101 -1.39 0.85 -1.41
C GLY A 101 -2.83 0.65 -0.91
N ALA A 102 -3.83 0.93 -1.76
CA ALA A 102 -5.24 0.70 -1.45
C ALA A 102 -5.54 -0.78 -1.16
N LEU A 103 -5.03 -1.68 -2.01
CA LEU A 103 -5.18 -3.13 -1.84
C LEU A 103 -4.54 -3.62 -0.55
N GLN A 104 -3.32 -3.16 -0.23
CA GLN A 104 -2.64 -3.48 1.02
C GLN A 104 -3.47 -3.09 2.25
N LEU A 105 -4.07 -1.88 2.26
CA LEU A 105 -4.96 -1.43 3.34
C LEU A 105 -6.19 -2.34 3.46
N VAL A 106 -6.86 -2.64 2.37
CA VAL A 106 -8.05 -3.49 2.38
C VAL A 106 -7.70 -4.91 2.86
N LEU A 107 -6.64 -5.52 2.35
CA LEU A 107 -6.20 -6.85 2.77
C LEU A 107 -5.80 -6.89 4.25
N ALA A 108 -5.06 -5.88 4.70
CA ALA A 108 -4.61 -5.82 6.08
C ALA A 108 -5.76 -5.60 7.08
N PHE A 109 -6.69 -4.69 6.79
CA PHE A 109 -7.70 -4.26 7.76
C PHE A 109 -9.04 -4.97 7.59
N ARG A 110 -9.54 -5.09 6.36
CA ARG A 110 -10.85 -5.75 6.10
C ARG A 110 -10.75 -7.26 6.23
N PHE A 111 -9.66 -7.84 5.70
CA PHE A 111 -9.44 -9.28 5.70
C PHE A 111 -8.47 -9.75 6.81
N ARG A 112 -7.92 -8.83 7.62
CA ARG A 112 -6.98 -9.12 8.72
C ARG A 112 -5.71 -9.87 8.27
N LEU A 113 -5.33 -9.74 7.00
CA LEU A 113 -4.19 -10.44 6.38
C LEU A 113 -2.87 -9.64 6.48
N HIS A 114 -2.71 -8.76 7.48
CA HIS A 114 -1.55 -7.88 7.61
C HIS A 114 -0.20 -8.61 7.53
N ARG A 115 -0.08 -9.78 8.17
CA ARG A 115 1.14 -10.60 8.12
C ARG A 115 1.34 -11.22 6.73
N GLY A 116 0.27 -11.69 6.10
CA GLY A 116 0.28 -12.23 4.73
C GLY A 116 0.68 -11.17 3.70
N VAL A 117 0.19 -9.94 3.85
CA VAL A 117 0.59 -8.80 3.00
C VAL A 117 2.09 -8.55 3.09
N LEU A 118 2.65 -8.52 4.31
CA LEU A 118 4.08 -8.28 4.49
C LEU A 118 4.93 -9.42 3.91
N TYR A 119 4.51 -10.69 4.05
CA TYR A 119 5.14 -11.83 3.40
C TYR A 119 5.08 -11.72 1.87
N ALA A 120 3.89 -11.39 1.33
CA ALA A 120 3.71 -11.24 -0.12
C ALA A 120 4.62 -10.14 -0.68
N MET A 121 4.76 -9.01 0.01
CA MET A 121 5.67 -7.94 -0.37
C MET A 121 7.15 -8.38 -0.35
N GLY A 122 7.56 -9.15 0.67
CA GLY A 122 8.92 -9.67 0.76
C GLY A 122 9.24 -10.63 -0.40
N VAL A 123 8.33 -11.56 -0.70
CA VAL A 123 8.45 -12.47 -1.84
C VAL A 123 8.46 -11.71 -3.16
N TRP A 124 7.55 -10.74 -3.33
CA TRP A 124 7.48 -9.91 -4.53
C TRP A 124 8.77 -9.11 -4.74
N ALA A 125 9.29 -8.42 -3.72
CA ALA A 125 10.54 -7.66 -3.84
C ALA A 125 11.71 -8.57 -4.25
N THR A 126 11.84 -9.76 -3.63
CA THR A 126 12.85 -10.76 -4.00
C THR A 126 12.68 -11.19 -5.47
N ALA A 127 11.46 -11.49 -5.89
CA ALA A 127 11.17 -11.91 -7.28
C ALA A 127 11.52 -10.81 -8.28
N MET A 128 11.18 -9.53 -7.99
CA MET A 128 11.56 -8.40 -8.86
C MET A 128 13.08 -8.30 -9.02
N GLY A 129 13.84 -8.47 -7.94
CA GLY A 129 15.29 -8.51 -7.99
C GLY A 129 15.84 -9.65 -8.86
N VAL A 130 15.35 -10.86 -8.66
CA VAL A 130 15.85 -12.05 -9.39
C VAL A 130 15.49 -12.00 -10.88
N ILE A 131 14.30 -11.51 -11.24
CA ILE A 131 13.80 -11.58 -12.60
C ILE A 131 14.20 -10.35 -13.42
N TYR A 132 14.18 -9.15 -12.82
CA TYR A 132 14.25 -7.90 -13.59
C TYR A 132 15.37 -6.95 -13.16
N ALA A 133 16.18 -7.24 -12.14
CA ALA A 133 17.23 -6.30 -11.72
C ALA A 133 18.21 -6.00 -12.86
N GLY A 134 18.33 -4.73 -13.24
CA GLY A 134 19.21 -4.28 -14.31
C GLY A 134 20.63 -3.92 -13.86
N ASN A 135 20.88 -3.84 -12.54
CA ASN A 135 22.21 -3.59 -11.98
C ASN A 135 22.37 -4.25 -10.59
N ALA A 136 23.60 -4.27 -10.09
CA ALA A 136 23.94 -4.90 -8.81
C ALA A 136 23.25 -4.22 -7.61
N PHE A 137 23.07 -2.90 -7.63
CA PHE A 137 22.39 -2.18 -6.56
C PHE A 137 20.93 -2.58 -6.47
N THR A 138 20.19 -2.58 -7.59
CA THR A 138 18.78 -3.02 -7.64
C THR A 138 18.64 -4.45 -7.12
N LEU A 139 19.52 -5.37 -7.58
CA LEU A 139 19.50 -6.75 -7.08
C LEU A 139 19.72 -6.83 -5.57
N ALA A 140 20.78 -6.18 -5.08
CA ALA A 140 21.11 -6.19 -3.65
C ALA A 140 19.99 -5.56 -2.79
N TYR A 141 19.43 -4.43 -3.26
CA TYR A 141 18.31 -3.78 -2.58
C TYR A 141 17.07 -4.70 -2.53
N CYS A 142 16.67 -5.28 -3.66
CA CYS A 142 15.49 -6.15 -3.74
C CYS A 142 15.64 -7.40 -2.85
N LEU A 143 16.80 -8.06 -2.88
CA LEU A 143 17.08 -9.23 -2.04
C LEU A 143 17.12 -8.84 -0.55
N GLY A 144 17.83 -7.75 -0.22
CA GLY A 144 17.95 -7.26 1.16
C GLY A 144 16.59 -6.81 1.73
N MET A 145 15.83 -5.99 0.98
CA MET A 145 14.51 -5.54 1.40
C MET A 145 13.53 -6.70 1.49
N GLY A 146 13.56 -7.61 0.51
CA GLY A 146 12.76 -8.83 0.54
C GLY A 146 13.02 -9.65 1.81
N ALA A 147 14.29 -9.91 2.14
CA ALA A 147 14.68 -10.63 3.35
C ALA A 147 14.22 -9.89 4.62
N VAL A 148 14.42 -8.57 4.69
CA VAL A 148 13.97 -7.74 5.83
C VAL A 148 12.46 -7.87 6.03
N LEU A 149 11.66 -7.72 4.98
CA LEU A 149 10.20 -7.82 5.08
C LEU A 149 9.75 -9.22 5.52
N LEU A 150 10.38 -10.28 5.02
CA LEU A 150 10.09 -11.67 5.40
C LEU A 150 10.44 -11.92 6.88
N VAL A 151 11.60 -11.44 7.35
CA VAL A 151 12.00 -11.55 8.75
C VAL A 151 11.06 -10.77 9.65
N LEU A 152 10.77 -9.50 9.32
CA LEU A 152 9.85 -8.66 10.08
C LEU A 152 8.44 -9.27 10.14
N ALA A 153 7.95 -9.85 9.04
CA ALA A 153 6.68 -10.56 9.02
C ALA A 153 6.65 -11.73 10.01
N ARG A 154 7.78 -12.40 10.24
CA ARG A 154 7.89 -13.53 11.16
C ARG A 154 8.05 -13.11 12.61
N VAL A 155 8.94 -12.14 12.89
CA VAL A 155 9.40 -11.87 14.27
C VAL A 155 8.58 -10.78 14.98
N LEU A 156 7.99 -9.84 14.25
CA LEU A 156 7.26 -8.74 14.88
C LEU A 156 5.92 -9.19 15.47
N PRO A 157 5.47 -8.58 16.58
CA PRO A 157 4.12 -8.76 17.09
C PRO A 157 3.08 -8.24 16.06
N GLY A 158 1.87 -8.82 16.06
CA GLY A 158 0.83 -8.50 15.07
C GLY A 158 0.46 -7.02 14.99
N SER A 159 0.53 -6.29 16.11
CA SER A 159 0.30 -4.84 16.15
C SER A 159 1.37 -4.06 15.38
N ALA A 160 2.65 -4.42 15.53
CA ALA A 160 3.76 -3.79 14.83
C ALA A 160 3.71 -4.11 13.32
N VAL A 161 3.42 -5.37 12.93
CA VAL A 161 3.22 -5.73 11.52
C VAL A 161 2.10 -4.91 10.90
N ARG A 162 0.98 -4.74 11.61
CA ARG A 162 -0.14 -3.92 11.15
C ARG A 162 0.26 -2.46 10.95
N GLY A 163 0.99 -1.88 11.90
CA GLY A 163 1.54 -0.53 11.78
C GLY A 163 2.46 -0.39 10.57
N LEU A 164 3.41 -1.31 10.40
CA LEU A 164 4.35 -1.31 9.29
C LEU A 164 3.64 -1.40 7.93
N VAL A 165 2.69 -2.33 7.77
CA VAL A 165 1.89 -2.45 6.54
C VAL A 165 1.09 -1.18 6.28
N THR A 166 0.55 -0.54 7.33
CA THR A 166 -0.17 0.74 7.17
C THR A 166 0.75 1.83 6.64
N VAL A 167 1.95 1.97 7.20
CA VAL A 167 2.94 2.93 6.73
C VAL A 167 3.30 2.67 5.26
N ILE A 168 3.70 1.44 4.93
CA ILE A 168 4.06 1.08 3.56
C ILE A 168 2.89 1.36 2.60
N ALA A 169 1.67 0.96 2.94
CA ALA A 169 0.48 1.13 2.11
C ALA A 169 0.14 2.61 1.85
N VAL A 170 0.22 3.46 2.88
CA VAL A 170 -0.06 4.90 2.75
C VAL A 170 1.00 5.57 1.89
N PHE A 171 2.28 5.30 2.15
CA PHE A 171 3.38 5.90 1.38
C PHE A 171 3.37 5.44 -0.07
N THR A 172 3.15 4.14 -0.32
CA THR A 172 3.00 3.61 -1.68
C THR A 172 1.79 4.24 -2.38
N GLY A 173 0.66 4.31 -1.69
CA GLY A 173 -0.58 4.81 -2.28
C GLY A 173 -0.59 6.31 -2.54
N LEU A 174 0.22 7.10 -1.85
CA LEU A 174 0.35 8.55 -2.04
C LEU A 174 1.58 8.95 -2.84
N TYR A 175 2.27 8.01 -3.48
CA TYR A 175 3.52 8.30 -4.16
C TYR A 175 3.39 9.45 -5.18
N ALA A 176 2.34 9.46 -5.99
CA ALA A 176 2.08 10.54 -6.94
C ALA A 176 2.01 11.93 -6.28
N LEU A 177 1.50 12.02 -5.05
CA LEU A 177 1.42 13.27 -4.30
C LEU A 177 2.79 13.72 -3.77
N PHE A 178 3.61 12.76 -3.33
CA PHE A 178 4.96 13.06 -2.85
C PHE A 178 5.89 13.48 -3.99
N ASP A 179 5.81 12.78 -5.12
CA ASP A 179 6.55 13.08 -6.32
C ASP A 179 6.18 14.46 -6.90
N LEU A 180 4.88 14.77 -7.01
CA LEU A 180 4.40 16.10 -7.39
C LEU A 180 4.94 17.20 -6.46
N ARG A 181 5.00 16.93 -5.15
CA ARG A 181 5.59 17.87 -4.19
C ARG A 181 7.06 18.14 -4.51
N ASP A 182 7.81 17.08 -4.79
CA ASP A 182 9.25 17.18 -5.06
C ASP A 182 9.52 17.82 -6.42
N ASP A 183 8.67 17.60 -7.42
CA ASP A 183 8.71 18.31 -8.72
C ASP A 183 8.45 19.82 -8.58
N LEU A 184 7.57 20.22 -7.63
CA LEU A 184 7.22 21.64 -7.44
C LEU A 184 8.19 22.40 -6.53
N TRP A 185 8.76 21.75 -5.51
CA TRP A 185 9.58 22.38 -4.45
C TRP A 185 10.93 21.72 -4.20
N GLY A 186 11.20 20.61 -4.88
CA GLY A 186 12.48 19.91 -4.76
C GLY A 186 13.62 20.62 -5.51
N PRO A 187 14.87 20.24 -5.24
CA PRO A 187 16.05 20.84 -5.88
C PRO A 187 16.21 20.48 -7.37
N GLY A 188 15.23 19.82 -7.99
CA GLY A 188 15.23 19.48 -9.42
C GLY A 188 16.46 18.68 -9.84
N GLY A 189 16.46 17.37 -9.67
CA GLY A 189 17.65 16.55 -9.93
C GLY A 189 17.39 15.19 -10.56
N GLY A 190 16.13 14.84 -10.80
CA GLY A 190 15.76 13.61 -11.50
C GLY A 190 15.70 13.81 -13.01
N GLY A 191 15.79 12.71 -13.77
CA GLY A 191 15.46 12.70 -15.20
C GLY A 191 14.00 13.13 -15.44
N PRO A 192 13.54 13.17 -16.70
CA PRO A 192 12.17 13.57 -16.99
C PRO A 192 11.19 12.61 -16.30
N SER A 193 10.29 13.16 -15.47
CA SER A 193 9.22 12.38 -14.82
C SER A 193 8.25 11.82 -15.87
N ASP A 194 7.49 10.77 -15.51
CA ASP A 194 6.45 10.21 -16.40
C ASP A 194 5.47 11.26 -16.90
N ALA A 195 5.15 12.25 -16.06
CA ALA A 195 4.29 13.36 -16.43
C ALA A 195 4.90 14.22 -17.54
N VAL A 196 6.22 14.45 -17.49
CA VAL A 196 6.95 15.18 -18.53
C VAL A 196 7.03 14.36 -19.82
N LEU A 197 7.31 13.06 -19.72
CA LEU A 197 7.32 12.15 -20.88
C LEU A 197 5.96 12.08 -21.56
N LEU A 198 4.91 11.99 -20.77
CA LEU A 198 3.54 11.94 -21.30
C LEU A 198 3.09 13.29 -21.88
N ALA A 199 3.52 14.41 -21.28
CA ALA A 199 3.25 15.74 -21.82
C ALA A 199 3.91 15.95 -23.19
N ALA A 200 5.12 15.45 -23.38
CA ALA A 200 5.81 15.51 -24.67
C ALA A 200 5.06 14.75 -25.79
N GLN A 201 4.35 13.68 -25.45
CA GLN A 201 3.62 12.85 -26.40
C GLN A 201 2.19 13.32 -26.64
N THR A 202 1.52 13.83 -25.60
CA THR A 202 0.08 14.15 -25.64
C THR A 202 -0.19 15.63 -25.82
N HIS A 203 0.83 16.49 -25.69
CA HIS A 203 0.72 17.95 -25.62
C HIS A 203 -0.16 18.45 -24.46
N VAL A 204 -0.53 17.59 -23.51
CA VAL A 204 -1.19 17.95 -22.25
C VAL A 204 -0.09 18.33 -21.24
N PRO A 205 -0.16 19.50 -20.59
CA PRO A 205 0.86 19.91 -19.61
C PRO A 205 1.10 18.85 -18.51
N ALA A 206 2.36 18.62 -18.16
CA ALA A 206 2.77 17.62 -17.17
C ALA A 206 2.04 17.76 -15.83
N VAL A 207 1.81 19.00 -15.37
CA VAL A 207 1.10 19.28 -14.13
C VAL A 207 -0.35 18.72 -14.13
N ILE A 208 -1.01 18.66 -15.29
CA ILE A 208 -2.35 18.10 -15.39
C ILE A 208 -2.31 16.59 -15.12
N TRP A 209 -1.35 15.86 -15.70
CA TRP A 209 -1.15 14.45 -15.45
C TRP A 209 -0.82 14.18 -13.97
N ALA A 210 0.12 14.93 -13.41
CA ALA A 210 0.49 14.80 -12.00
C ALA A 210 -0.68 15.06 -11.05
N LEU A 211 -1.52 16.07 -11.31
CA LEU A 211 -2.73 16.35 -10.54
C LEU A 211 -3.79 15.25 -10.68
N LEU A 212 -3.99 14.71 -11.88
CA LEU A 212 -4.93 13.61 -12.12
C LEU A 212 -4.52 12.35 -11.33
N TRP A 213 -3.25 11.97 -11.39
CA TRP A 213 -2.74 10.81 -10.65
C TRP A 213 -2.76 11.03 -9.13
N SER A 214 -2.42 12.24 -8.66
CA SER A 214 -2.52 12.60 -7.24
C SER A 214 -3.97 12.53 -6.75
N ALA A 215 -4.92 13.06 -7.51
CA ALA A 215 -6.36 12.99 -7.18
C ALA A 215 -6.86 11.53 -7.16
N ALA A 216 -6.46 10.72 -8.16
CA ALA A 216 -6.78 9.29 -8.20
C ALA A 216 -6.20 8.54 -6.99
N SER A 217 -4.96 8.83 -6.60
CA SER A 217 -4.30 8.24 -5.44
C SER A 217 -5.03 8.55 -4.14
N VAL A 218 -5.39 9.81 -3.92
CA VAL A 218 -6.16 10.24 -2.74
C VAL A 218 -7.54 9.57 -2.72
N ALA A 219 -8.24 9.53 -3.86
CA ALA A 219 -9.55 8.92 -3.97
C ALA A 219 -9.51 7.40 -3.68
N LEU A 220 -8.55 6.67 -4.25
CA LEU A 220 -8.36 5.24 -4.01
C LEU A 220 -8.04 4.93 -2.55
N LEU A 221 -7.16 5.71 -1.92
CA LEU A 221 -6.84 5.52 -0.50
C LEU A 221 -8.01 5.90 0.41
N ALA A 222 -8.75 6.96 0.09
CA ALA A 222 -9.96 7.33 0.84
C ALA A 222 -11.02 6.21 0.74
N LEU A 223 -11.21 5.65 -0.45
CA LEU A 223 -12.12 4.51 -0.65
C LEU A 223 -11.64 3.28 0.12
N ALA A 224 -10.37 2.90 -0.01
CA ALA A 224 -9.78 1.78 0.73
C ALA A 224 -9.87 2.00 2.25
N GLY A 225 -9.61 3.22 2.72
CA GLY A 225 -9.79 3.62 4.11
C GLY A 225 -11.24 3.44 4.56
N SER A 226 -12.21 3.92 3.79
CA SER A 226 -13.64 3.78 4.12
C SER A 226 -14.07 2.31 4.22
N VAL A 227 -13.62 1.46 3.31
CA VAL A 227 -13.90 0.02 3.31
C VAL A 227 -13.22 -0.69 4.49
N SER A 228 -11.99 -0.29 4.80
CA SER A 228 -11.17 -0.88 5.86
C SER A 228 -11.59 -0.44 7.26
N LEU A 229 -12.15 0.77 7.38
CA LEU A 229 -12.52 1.39 8.65
C LEU A 229 -13.97 1.11 9.06
N ARG A 230 -14.82 0.64 8.16
CA ARG A 230 -16.15 0.17 8.52
C ARG A 230 -15.99 -0.95 9.54
N ARG A 231 -16.59 -0.79 10.71
CA ARG A 231 -16.67 -1.86 11.70
C ARG A 231 -17.37 -3.03 11.01
N GLY A 232 -16.68 -4.17 10.88
CA GLY A 232 -17.37 -5.42 10.59
C GLY A 232 -18.46 -5.56 11.63
N ALA A 233 -19.65 -6.07 11.26
CA ALA A 233 -20.67 -6.42 12.22
C ALA A 233 -19.93 -7.18 13.34
N GLU A 234 -19.95 -6.63 14.56
CA GLU A 234 -19.39 -7.28 15.73
C GLU A 234 -20.07 -8.64 15.76
N GLU A 235 -19.29 -9.70 15.73
CA GLU A 235 -19.79 -10.97 16.21
C GLU A 235 -20.42 -10.66 17.57
N PRO A 236 -21.71 -10.96 17.80
CA PRO A 236 -22.31 -10.72 19.08
C PRO A 236 -21.36 -11.32 20.10
N GLU A 237 -20.88 -10.46 21.00
CA GLU A 237 -20.08 -10.84 22.15
C GLU A 237 -20.70 -12.12 22.66
N ARG A 238 -19.99 -13.23 22.54
CA ARG A 238 -20.43 -14.49 23.14
C ARG A 238 -20.44 -14.16 24.63
N GLU A 239 -21.59 -13.63 25.04
CA GLU A 239 -21.95 -13.51 26.43
C GLU A 239 -21.61 -14.88 27.03
N SER A 240 -20.50 -14.91 27.76
CA SER A 240 -20.03 -16.07 28.43
C SER A 240 -21.22 -16.48 29.30
N VAL A 241 -21.99 -17.45 28.81
CA VAL A 241 -22.95 -18.17 29.62
C VAL A 241 -22.11 -18.83 30.71
N ARG A 242 -21.92 -18.07 31.78
CA ARG A 242 -21.45 -18.59 33.05
C ARG A 242 -22.45 -19.69 33.38
N PRO A 243 -22.04 -20.97 33.45
CA PRO A 243 -22.94 -21.96 33.94
C PRO A 243 -23.39 -21.51 35.32
N ALA A 244 -24.69 -21.29 35.47
CA ALA A 244 -25.30 -21.01 36.76
C ALA A 244 -24.84 -22.12 37.70
N VAL A 245 -23.97 -21.77 38.62
CA VAL A 245 -23.58 -22.65 39.71
C VAL A 245 -24.88 -22.94 40.44
N ALA A 246 -25.37 -24.17 40.30
CA ALA A 246 -26.49 -24.68 41.04
C ALA A 246 -26.11 -24.66 42.54
N SER A 247 -26.40 -23.54 43.18
CA SER A 247 -26.38 -23.45 44.63
C SER A 247 -27.66 -24.04 45.17
N GLY A 248 -27.56 -25.13 45.89
CA GLY A 248 -28.62 -25.52 46.80
C GLY A 248 -29.14 -26.96 46.68
N MET A 249 -28.32 -27.93 47.06
CA MET A 249 -28.88 -29.14 47.70
C MET A 249 -28.53 -29.10 49.19
N PRO A 250 -29.53 -29.10 50.09
CA PRO A 250 -29.28 -29.23 51.51
C PRO A 250 -28.81 -30.66 51.80
N ARG A 251 -27.63 -30.80 52.40
CA ARG A 251 -27.16 -32.07 52.96
C ARG A 251 -28.04 -32.43 54.14
N THR A 252 -28.91 -33.45 53.99
CA THR A 252 -29.55 -34.13 55.12
C THR A 252 -28.48 -34.92 55.86
N ARG A 253 -28.26 -34.57 57.12
CA ARG A 253 -27.46 -35.37 58.06
C ARG A 253 -28.24 -36.63 58.41
N PRO A 254 -27.65 -37.82 58.46
CA PRO A 254 -28.25 -38.93 59.18
C PRO A 254 -28.03 -38.73 60.68
N ASN A 255 -29.08 -38.84 61.42
CA ASN A 255 -29.10 -38.91 62.90
C ASN A 255 -28.88 -40.32 63.36
N PRO A 256 -28.41 -40.55 64.61
CA PRO A 256 -27.72 -41.74 65.12
C PRO A 256 -28.58 -42.96 65.24
#